data_cbf06ab0a584038e1bd001afddc0466c
#
_entry.id   cbf06ab0a584038e1bd001afddc0466c
#
_cell.length_a   1.000
_cell.length_b   1.000
_cell.length_c   1.000
_cell.angle_alpha   90.00
_cell.angle_beta   90.00
_cell.angle_gamma   90.00
#
_symmetry.space_group_name_H-M   'P 1'
#
loop_
_entity.id
_entity.type
_entity.pdbx_description
1 polymer ?
#
loop_
_entity_poly.entity_id
_entity_poly.type
_entity_poly.pdbx_seq_one_letter_code
_entity_poly.pdbx_strand_id
1 'polypeptide(L)'
;APSPAAGPDDGDPGATYRAPVQHHCRLVLENGDEIALEGVTCIGRHPDCELTLPDVAVSRRHVELRPALGGYLLVDLGSTNGTLVNDAPVLQHLLADGDVIRVGAHLIRYRADTL
;
A
#
# COMPACT_ATOMS: atom_id res chain seq x y z
N ALA A 1 13.49 -3.61 -24.25
CA ALA A 1 13.68 -3.57 -24.10
C ALA A 1 13.85 -3.51 -23.55
N PRO A 2 13.99 -3.50 -23.39
CA PRO A 2 14.26 -3.43 -23.03
C PRO A 2 14.38 -3.20 -22.22
N SER A 3 14.50 -2.79 -22.00
CA SER A 3 14.74 -2.66 -21.80
C SER A 3 14.89 -2.44 -21.11
N PRO A 4 15.14 -2.11 -20.96
CA PRO A 4 15.36 -1.82 -20.92
C PRO A 4 15.55 -1.61 -20.43
N ALA A 5 15.68 -1.17 -20.31
CA ALA A 5 15.96 -0.99 -20.56
C ALA A 5 16.18 -0.65 -20.30
N ALA A 6 16.34 -0.34 -20.13
CA ALA A 6 16.59 -0.09 -20.56
C ALA A 6 16.57 0.36 -20.31
N GLY A 7 16.65 0.70 -20.10
CA GLY A 7 16.75 1.10 -20.56
C GLY A 7 16.44 1.39 -20.35
N PRO A 8 16.58 1.81 -20.42
CA PRO A 8 16.29 2.17 -21.00
C PRO A 8 16.10 2.08 -21.04
N ASP A 9 16.20 2.26 -20.97
CA ASP A 9 16.00 2.07 -21.76
C ASP A 9 15.98 2.01 -21.94
N ASP A 10 16.26 2.32 -21.89
CA ASP A 10 16.18 2.19 -22.74
C ASP A 10 15.98 2.21 -23.13
N GLY A 11 16.06 2.39 -23.30
CA GLY A 11 15.88 2.48 -24.11
C GLY A 11 15.46 2.47 -24.46
N ASP A 12 15.47 2.54 -24.70
CA ASP A 12 14.95 2.39 -25.47
C ASP A 12 14.48 2.63 -25.76
N PRO A 13 14.66 2.69 -26.31
CA PRO A 13 14.05 3.05 -26.72
C PRO A 13 13.45 2.92 -26.89
N GLY A 14 13.34 2.78 -27.01
CA GLY A 14 12.75 2.63 -27.02
C GLY A 14 12.29 2.42 -26.60
N ALA A 15 12.38 2.44 -26.32
CA ALA A 15 12.01 2.22 -25.82
C ALA A 15 11.47 2.32 -25.27
N THR A 16 11.23 2.13 -25.47
CA THR A 16 10.68 2.34 -24.94
C THR A 16 10.13 2.30 -24.12
N TYR A 17 10.18 2.17 -24.12
CA TYR A 17 9.65 2.02 -22.93
C TYR A 17 8.24 2.21 -22.68
N ARG A 18 7.65 1.74 -22.71
CA ARG A 18 6.50 1.98 -22.41
C ARG A 18 5.80 2.03 -21.39
N ALA A 19 5.07 2.78 -21.50
CA ALA A 19 4.63 2.92 -20.19
C ALA A 19 3.54 1.91 -19.93
N PRO A 20 3.72 1.09 -18.95
CA PRO A 20 2.66 0.18 -18.57
C PRO A 20 1.47 0.98 -18.06
N VAL A 21 0.32 0.35 -17.98
CA VAL A 21 -0.84 0.94 -17.34
C VAL A 21 -0.46 1.30 -15.91
N GLN A 22 -0.70 2.53 -15.53
CA GLN A 22 -0.37 3.00 -14.21
C GLN A 22 -1.57 2.88 -13.29
N HIS A 23 -1.38 2.23 -12.16
CA HIS A 23 -2.36 2.24 -11.09
C HIS A 23 -1.86 3.20 -10.02
N HIS A 24 -2.60 4.27 -9.81
CA HIS A 24 -2.27 5.20 -8.74
C HIS A 24 -2.93 4.70 -7.48
N CYS A 25 -2.14 4.04 -6.65
CA CYS A 25 -2.61 3.52 -5.37
C CYS A 25 -2.19 4.46 -4.27
N ARG A 26 -3.12 4.75 -3.37
CA ARG A 26 -2.84 5.65 -2.27
C ARG A 26 -3.69 5.29 -1.06
N LEU A 27 -3.26 5.78 0.09
CA LEU A 27 -4.02 5.68 1.32
C LEU A 27 -4.56 7.06 1.65
N VAL A 28 -5.81 7.12 2.06
CA VAL A 28 -6.44 8.37 2.49
C VAL A 28 -6.73 8.25 3.98
N LEU A 29 -6.16 9.15 4.76
CA LEU A 29 -6.26 9.13 6.21
C LEU A 29 -7.50 9.89 6.66
N GLU A 30 -7.87 9.72 7.95
CA GLU A 30 -9.08 10.34 8.50
C GLU A 30 -9.06 11.84 8.43
N ASN A 31 -7.87 12.46 8.50
CA ASN A 31 -7.74 13.91 8.42
C ASN A 31 -7.73 14.43 6.98
N GLY A 32 -7.85 13.53 6.00
CA GLY A 32 -7.84 13.89 4.59
C GLY A 32 -6.48 13.82 3.92
N ASP A 33 -5.40 13.58 4.69
CA ASP A 33 -4.08 13.42 4.08
C ASP A 33 -4.03 12.18 3.21
N GLU A 34 -3.25 12.26 2.15
CA GLU A 34 -3.07 11.15 1.22
C GLU A 34 -1.61 10.75 1.17
N ILE A 35 -1.40 9.45 1.14
CA ILE A 35 -0.05 8.88 1.04
C ILE A 35 -0.01 8.01 -0.20
N ALA A 36 0.83 8.39 -1.16
CA ALA A 36 1.03 7.59 -2.37
C ALA A 36 1.75 6.30 -2.00
N LEU A 37 1.30 5.20 -2.56
CA LEU A 37 1.91 3.90 -2.33
C LEU A 37 2.91 3.60 -3.44
N GLU A 38 4.15 3.33 -3.04
CA GLU A 38 5.23 2.98 -3.96
C GLU A 38 6.03 1.87 -3.30
N GLY A 39 5.97 0.68 -3.89
CA GLY A 39 6.68 -0.45 -3.31
C GLY A 39 6.05 -0.92 -2.00
N VAL A 40 6.82 -1.65 -1.21
CA VAL A 40 6.34 -2.22 0.05
C VAL A 40 6.20 -1.11 1.08
N THR A 41 5.05 -1.04 1.73
CA THR A 41 4.73 0.01 2.69
C THR A 41 4.36 -0.62 4.03
N CYS A 42 5.02 -0.18 5.09
CA CYS A 42 4.72 -0.62 6.45
C CYS A 42 3.82 0.40 7.13
N ILE A 43 2.79 -0.10 7.82
CA ILE A 43 1.95 0.73 8.68
C ILE A 43 2.13 0.21 10.10
N GLY A 44 2.48 1.08 11.02
CA GLY A 44 2.69 0.68 12.40
C GLY A 44 3.12 1.83 13.28
N ARG A 45 3.43 1.50 14.53
CA ARG A 45 3.82 2.50 15.52
C ARG A 45 5.30 2.88 15.42
N HIS A 46 6.12 2.03 14.80
CA HIS A 46 7.55 2.27 14.69
C HIS A 46 7.84 3.43 13.74
N PRO A 47 8.76 4.34 14.09
CA PRO A 47 9.05 5.50 13.23
C PRO A 47 9.60 5.13 11.86
N ASP A 48 10.13 3.92 11.67
CA ASP A 48 10.61 3.48 10.36
C ASP A 48 9.48 3.10 9.40
N CYS A 49 8.26 2.97 9.89
CA CYS A 49 7.13 2.66 9.02
C CYS A 49 6.78 3.88 8.17
N GLU A 50 6.49 3.64 6.89
CA GLU A 50 6.11 4.73 5.98
C GLU A 50 4.88 5.47 6.48
N LEU A 51 3.93 4.74 7.06
CA LEU A 51 2.82 5.37 7.78
C LEU A 51 2.95 5.03 9.25
N THR A 52 3.37 6.02 10.02
CA THR A 52 3.56 5.86 11.47
C THR A 52 2.30 6.29 12.19
N LEU A 53 1.73 5.38 12.98
CA LEU A 53 0.55 5.66 13.80
C LEU A 53 0.98 5.58 15.26
N PRO A 54 1.15 6.73 15.95
CA PRO A 54 1.66 6.75 17.32
C PRO A 54 0.55 6.42 18.32
N ASP A 55 0.09 5.20 18.32
CA ASP A 55 -1.03 4.72 19.12
C ASP A 55 -0.61 3.39 19.76
N VAL A 56 -0.77 3.28 21.07
CA VAL A 56 -0.37 2.07 21.79
C VAL A 56 -1.16 0.83 21.34
N ALA A 57 -2.34 1.03 20.74
CA ALA A 57 -3.13 -0.09 20.22
C ALA A 57 -2.60 -0.58 18.89
N VAL A 58 -1.63 0.12 18.30
CA VAL A 58 -1.01 -0.25 17.03
C VAL A 58 0.32 -0.93 17.33
N SER A 59 0.53 -2.11 16.76
CA SER A 59 1.80 -2.81 16.90
C SER A 59 2.90 -2.04 16.18
N ARG A 60 4.15 -2.25 16.58
CA ARG A 60 5.28 -1.54 15.97
C ARG A 60 5.28 -1.69 14.47
N ARG A 61 5.17 -2.92 13.97
CA ARG A 61 4.95 -3.22 12.56
C ARG A 61 3.64 -3.98 12.50
N HIS A 62 2.59 -3.28 12.12
CA HIS A 62 1.23 -3.81 12.25
C HIS A 62 0.79 -4.52 10.97
N VAL A 63 0.88 -3.83 9.84
CA VAL A 63 0.57 -4.41 8.54
C VAL A 63 1.61 -3.96 7.52
N GLU A 64 1.70 -4.75 6.46
CA GLU A 64 2.54 -4.43 5.33
C GLU A 64 1.68 -4.48 4.08
N LEU A 65 1.81 -3.47 3.23
CA LEU A 65 1.15 -3.45 1.94
C LEU A 65 2.20 -3.78 0.90
N ARG A 66 1.97 -4.84 0.13
CA ARG A 66 2.91 -5.36 -0.86
C ARG A 66 2.33 -5.23 -2.26
N PRO A 67 3.08 -4.71 -3.24
CA PRO A 67 2.59 -4.70 -4.61
C PRO A 67 2.25 -6.11 -5.07
N ALA A 68 1.05 -6.28 -5.62
CA ALA A 68 0.59 -7.57 -6.11
C ALA A 68 -0.53 -7.37 -7.11
N LEU A 69 -0.46 -8.09 -8.24
CA LEU A 69 -1.55 -8.17 -9.21
C LEU A 69 -2.09 -6.80 -9.66
N GLY A 70 -1.19 -5.85 -9.86
CA GLY A 70 -1.57 -4.51 -10.29
C GLY A 70 -2.09 -3.61 -9.19
N GLY A 71 -2.12 -4.09 -7.97
CA GLY A 71 -2.56 -3.32 -6.80
C GLY A 71 -1.70 -3.67 -5.60
N TYR A 72 -2.34 -3.88 -4.44
CA TYR A 72 -1.62 -4.15 -3.19
C TYR A 72 -2.27 -5.26 -2.39
N LEU A 73 -1.43 -6.12 -1.84
CA LEU A 73 -1.84 -7.14 -0.88
C LEU A 73 -1.52 -6.62 0.52
N LEU A 74 -2.53 -6.60 1.38
CA LEU A 74 -2.34 -6.25 2.79
C LEU A 74 -2.01 -7.53 3.56
N VAL A 75 -0.96 -7.46 4.39
CA VAL A 75 -0.54 -8.59 5.21
C VAL A 75 -0.41 -8.13 6.66
N ASP A 76 -1.16 -8.75 7.57
CA ASP A 76 -1.01 -8.50 9.00
C ASP A 76 0.28 -9.17 9.47
N LEU A 77 1.12 -8.44 10.16
CA LEU A 77 2.44 -8.91 10.58
C LEU A 77 2.41 -9.51 11.99
N GLY A 78 1.31 -10.18 12.35
CA GLY A 78 1.16 -10.76 13.67
C GLY A 78 0.82 -9.71 14.73
N SER A 79 0.00 -8.74 14.35
CA SER A 79 -0.36 -7.65 15.24
C SER A 79 -1.09 -8.14 16.47
N THR A 80 -0.91 -7.41 17.59
CA THR A 80 -1.55 -7.77 18.86
C THR A 80 -3.07 -7.62 18.80
N ASN A 81 -3.54 -6.54 18.17
CA ASN A 81 -4.97 -6.23 18.17
C ASN A 81 -5.67 -6.55 16.86
N GLY A 82 -4.94 -7.06 15.87
CA GLY A 82 -5.53 -7.48 14.60
C GLY A 82 -5.74 -6.32 13.64
N THR A 83 -6.14 -6.67 12.43
CA THR A 83 -6.41 -5.73 11.35
C THR A 83 -7.76 -6.09 10.75
N LEU A 84 -8.57 -5.06 10.48
CA LEU A 84 -9.86 -5.24 9.83
C LEU A 84 -9.85 -4.59 8.45
N VAL A 85 -10.50 -5.23 7.50
CA VAL A 85 -10.80 -4.62 6.20
C VAL A 85 -12.29 -4.68 6.01
N ASN A 86 -12.93 -3.53 5.87
CA ASN A 86 -14.38 -3.40 5.77
C ASN A 86 -15.07 -4.13 6.94
N ASP A 87 -14.54 -3.92 8.14
CA ASP A 87 -15.03 -4.48 9.41
C ASP A 87 -14.85 -5.99 9.57
N ALA A 88 -14.13 -6.64 8.66
CA ALA A 88 -13.85 -8.08 8.76
C ALA A 88 -12.39 -8.30 9.13
N PRO A 89 -12.10 -9.13 10.15
CA PRO A 89 -10.70 -9.41 10.49
C PRO A 89 -10.02 -10.19 9.38
N VAL A 90 -8.79 -9.80 9.06
CA VAL A 90 -8.03 -10.44 7.99
C VAL A 90 -6.60 -10.67 8.45
N LEU A 91 -5.99 -11.73 7.93
CA LEU A 91 -4.54 -11.94 8.05
C LEU A 91 -3.85 -11.45 6.78
N GLN A 92 -4.53 -11.56 5.66
CA GLN A 92 -4.09 -10.93 4.42
C GLN A 92 -5.31 -10.68 3.55
N HIS A 93 -5.22 -9.71 2.68
CA HIS A 93 -6.34 -9.30 1.85
C HIS A 93 -5.83 -8.55 0.63
N LEU A 94 -6.27 -8.98 -0.56
CA LEU A 94 -5.96 -8.24 -1.78
C LEU A 94 -6.88 -7.02 -1.83
N LEU A 95 -6.30 -5.84 -1.72
CA LEU A 95 -7.07 -4.60 -1.60
C LEU A 95 -7.77 -4.24 -2.90
N ALA A 96 -8.98 -3.71 -2.75
CA ALA A 96 -9.76 -3.16 -3.85
C ALA A 96 -10.05 -1.70 -3.57
N ASP A 97 -10.22 -0.91 -4.62
CA ASP A 97 -10.51 0.51 -4.49
C ASP A 97 -11.69 0.73 -3.55
N GLY A 98 -11.51 1.59 -2.57
CA GLY A 98 -12.54 1.91 -1.59
C GLY A 98 -12.50 1.08 -0.32
N ASP A 99 -11.63 0.06 -0.25
CA ASP A 99 -11.54 -0.73 0.99
C ASP A 99 -11.12 0.15 2.16
N VAL A 100 -11.72 -0.09 3.31
CA VAL A 100 -11.42 0.64 4.53
C VAL A 100 -10.65 -0.28 5.47
N ILE A 101 -9.42 0.10 5.77
CA ILE A 101 -8.53 -0.64 6.64
C ILE A 101 -8.62 -0.03 8.04
N ARG A 102 -8.82 -0.89 9.04
CA ARG A 102 -8.77 -0.43 10.44
C ARG A 102 -7.55 -1.01 11.12
N VAL A 103 -6.71 -0.11 11.65
CA VAL A 103 -5.53 -0.46 12.41
C VAL A 103 -5.62 0.30 13.74
N GLY A 104 -5.80 -0.43 14.83
CA GLY A 104 -6.15 0.21 16.09
C GLY A 104 -7.47 0.93 15.96
N ALA A 105 -7.51 2.21 16.33
CA ALA A 105 -8.70 3.05 16.15
C ALA A 105 -8.66 3.85 14.85
N HIS A 106 -7.66 3.64 14.01
CA HIS A 106 -7.45 4.44 12.80
C HIS A 106 -8.11 3.80 11.60
N LEU A 107 -8.84 4.60 10.84
CA LEU A 107 -9.45 4.18 9.59
C LEU A 107 -8.66 4.75 8.44
N ILE A 108 -8.28 3.89 7.51
CA ILE A 108 -7.44 4.25 6.37
C ILE A 108 -8.13 3.69 5.13
N ARG A 109 -8.44 4.56 4.19
CA ARG A 109 -9.10 4.14 2.95
C ARG A 109 -8.06 3.89 1.87
N TYR A 110 -8.16 2.74 1.23
CA TYR A 110 -7.32 2.43 0.08
C TYR A 110 -8.02 2.91 -1.19
N ARG A 111 -7.29 3.66 -2.01
CA ARG A 111 -7.81 4.11 -3.29
C ARG A 111 -6.87 3.66 -4.39
N ALA A 112 -7.44 3.21 -5.48
CA ALA A 112 -6.69 2.76 -6.63
C ALA A 112 -7.38 3.23 -7.89
N ASP A 113 -6.70 4.12 -8.63
CA ASP A 113 -7.20 4.64 -9.89
C ASP A 113 -6.35 4.05 -11.01
N THR A 114 -7.00 3.68 -12.11
CA THR A 114 -6.30 3.24 -13.30
C THR A 114 -6.23 4.40 -14.28
N LEU A 115 -5.03 4.67 -14.76
CA LEU A 115 -4.80 5.73 -15.74
C LEU A 115 -4.76 5.18 -17.15
#